data_55c2615425ed35123af1d30ba4767e17
#
_entry.id   55c2615425ed35123af1d30ba4767e17
#
_cell.length_a   1.000
_cell.length_b   1.000
_cell.length_c   1.000
_cell.angle_alpha   90.00
_cell.angle_beta   90.00
_cell.angle_gamma   90.00
#
_symmetry.space_group_name_H-M   'P 1'
#
loop_
_entity.id
_entity.type
_entity.pdbx_description
1 polymer ?
#
loop_
_entity_poly.entity_id
_entity_poly.type
_entity_poly.pdbx_seq_one_letter_code
_entity_poly.pdbx_strand_id
1 'polypeptide(L)'
;LVVPLLAFLVNYIKTVQSKEVDAEGSLNLLNFSVILFSITTIFHMISSFENLLPILGITNFVNVITYGLIGSLVLATISLSYYLIPKLYGREVNYSRLEDITFFGFKISYLLLLINNTVLGVNSGYSWNAGANAGSPTIYGEGYGIVWSLISFNFSVNTFISLLLLGSGFLYLISVLRAISSGSITTVEEMVYSND
;
A
#
# COMPACT_ATOMS: atom_id res chain seq x y z
N LEU A 1 -8.37 -4.14 -18.88
CA LEU A 1 -7.84 -3.45 -17.67
C LEU A 1 -6.91 -2.29 -18.00
N VAL A 2 -6.06 -2.35 -19.05
CA VAL A 2 -5.09 -1.27 -19.41
C VAL A 2 -5.78 0.06 -19.68
N VAL A 3 -6.81 0.07 -20.54
CA VAL A 3 -7.47 1.30 -20.97
C VAL A 3 -8.14 2.05 -19.80
N PRO A 4 -8.94 1.39 -18.93
CA PRO A 4 -9.49 2.06 -17.75
C PRO A 4 -8.42 2.59 -16.79
N LEU A 5 -7.32 1.85 -16.57
CA LEU A 5 -6.23 2.30 -15.71
C LEU A 5 -5.55 3.56 -16.29
N LEU A 6 -5.23 3.56 -17.58
CA LEU A 6 -4.63 4.73 -18.23
C LEU A 6 -5.56 5.95 -18.21
N ALA A 7 -6.84 5.74 -18.49
CA ALA A 7 -7.84 6.81 -18.42
C ALA A 7 -7.94 7.40 -17.01
N PHE A 8 -7.96 6.53 -15.98
CA PHE A 8 -7.95 6.95 -14.58
C PHE A 8 -6.70 7.77 -14.25
N LEU A 9 -5.50 7.28 -14.60
CA LEU A 9 -4.25 7.97 -14.33
C LEU A 9 -4.15 9.33 -15.03
N VAL A 10 -4.54 9.40 -16.30
CA VAL A 10 -4.55 10.67 -17.06
C VAL A 10 -5.48 11.68 -16.39
N ASN A 11 -6.70 11.27 -16.02
CA ASN A 11 -7.65 12.15 -15.35
C ASN A 11 -7.14 12.60 -13.97
N TYR A 12 -6.56 11.66 -13.21
CA TYR A 12 -5.98 11.97 -11.89
C TYR A 12 -4.85 12.99 -12.01
N ILE A 13 -3.87 12.74 -12.87
CA ILE A 13 -2.71 13.63 -13.08
C ILE A 13 -3.17 15.02 -13.52
N LYS A 14 -4.09 15.11 -14.47
CA LYS A 14 -4.64 16.39 -14.91
C LYS A 14 -5.35 17.15 -13.79
N THR A 15 -6.11 16.44 -12.94
CA THR A 15 -6.83 17.05 -11.81
C THR A 15 -5.85 17.58 -10.76
N VAL A 16 -4.79 16.83 -10.45
CA VAL A 16 -3.78 17.24 -9.47
C VAL A 16 -2.92 18.39 -10.00
N GLN A 17 -2.53 18.36 -11.28
CA GLN A 17 -1.70 19.41 -11.88
C GLN A 17 -2.45 20.73 -12.09
N SER A 18 -3.77 20.70 -12.24
CA SER A 18 -4.59 21.89 -12.48
C SER A 18 -4.79 22.76 -11.24
N LYS A 19 -4.45 22.27 -10.06
CA LYS A 19 -4.53 23.01 -8.81
C LYS A 19 -3.10 23.25 -8.28
N GLU A 20 -2.75 24.50 -8.02
CA GLU A 20 -1.64 24.86 -7.13
C GLU A 20 -2.05 24.51 -5.69
N VAL A 21 -2.19 23.21 -5.44
CA VAL A 21 -2.46 22.74 -4.08
C VAL A 21 -1.10 22.58 -3.42
N ASP A 22 -0.80 23.42 -2.46
CA ASP A 22 0.27 23.16 -1.51
C ASP A 22 0.05 21.74 -0.99
N ALA A 23 1.01 20.87 -1.28
CA ALA A 23 0.85 19.43 -1.06
C ALA A 23 0.87 19.13 0.44
N GLU A 24 -0.27 19.31 1.08
CA GLU A 24 -0.50 18.85 2.44
C GLU A 24 -0.19 17.36 2.56
N GLY A 25 0.29 16.91 3.70
CA GLY A 25 0.70 15.53 3.92
C GLY A 25 -0.36 14.51 3.51
N SER A 26 -1.65 14.85 3.65
CA SER A 26 -2.79 14.02 3.22
C SER A 26 -2.81 13.78 1.71
N LEU A 27 -2.59 14.81 0.89
CA LEU A 27 -2.53 14.68 -0.57
C LEU A 27 -1.34 13.81 -1.01
N ASN A 28 -0.21 13.97 -0.32
CA ASN A 28 0.97 13.15 -0.57
C ASN A 28 0.71 11.64 -0.28
N LEU A 29 -0.08 11.34 0.75
CA LEU A 29 -0.50 9.97 1.05
C LEU A 29 -1.47 9.43 -0.02
N LEU A 30 -2.39 10.27 -0.51
CA LEU A 30 -3.29 9.92 -1.61
C LEU A 30 -2.53 9.64 -2.90
N ASN A 31 -1.55 10.47 -3.25
CA ASN A 31 -0.68 10.26 -4.40
C ASN A 31 0.04 8.91 -4.32
N PHE A 32 0.58 8.58 -3.14
CA PHE A 32 1.22 7.28 -2.93
C PHE A 32 0.23 6.11 -3.06
N SER A 33 -1.00 6.27 -2.57
CA SER A 33 -2.08 5.29 -2.74
C SER A 33 -2.36 5.00 -4.23
N VAL A 34 -2.45 6.04 -5.06
CA VAL A 34 -2.68 5.92 -6.51
C VAL A 34 -1.51 5.23 -7.21
N ILE A 35 -0.28 5.55 -6.82
CA ILE A 35 0.92 4.89 -7.35
C ILE A 35 0.90 3.40 -6.97
N LEU A 36 0.63 3.08 -5.71
CA LEU A 36 0.55 1.70 -5.22
C LEU A 36 -0.51 0.89 -5.97
N PHE A 37 -1.71 1.47 -6.15
CA PHE A 37 -2.79 0.89 -6.93
C PHE A 37 -2.36 0.59 -8.37
N SER A 38 -1.68 1.54 -9.00
CA SER A 38 -1.23 1.42 -10.40
C SER A 38 -0.19 0.32 -10.58
N ILE A 39 0.83 0.29 -9.71
CA ILE A 39 1.86 -0.76 -9.72
C ILE A 39 1.22 -2.14 -9.51
N THR A 40 0.32 -2.24 -8.54
CA THR A 40 -0.36 -3.49 -8.23
C THR A 40 -1.23 -3.98 -9.39
N THR A 41 -1.92 -3.08 -10.07
CA THR A 41 -2.72 -3.41 -11.25
C THR A 41 -1.84 -3.90 -12.41
N ILE A 42 -0.67 -3.28 -12.61
CA ILE A 42 0.32 -3.74 -13.60
C ILE A 42 0.82 -5.15 -13.24
N PHE A 43 1.12 -5.41 -11.97
CA PHE A 43 1.54 -6.73 -11.52
C PHE A 43 0.46 -7.79 -11.72
N HIS A 44 -0.81 -7.43 -11.46
CA HIS A 44 -1.94 -8.32 -11.74
C HIS A 44 -2.05 -8.65 -13.25
N MET A 45 -1.83 -7.66 -14.10
CA MET A 45 -1.83 -7.89 -15.55
C MET A 45 -0.68 -8.81 -15.98
N ILE A 46 0.53 -8.58 -15.45
CA ILE A 46 1.70 -9.42 -15.76
C ILE A 46 1.46 -10.86 -15.32
N SER A 47 0.92 -11.07 -14.11
CA SER A 47 0.63 -12.41 -13.59
C SER A 47 -0.46 -13.17 -14.36
N SER A 48 -1.25 -12.47 -15.17
CA SER A 48 -2.33 -13.05 -15.98
C SER A 48 -1.85 -13.59 -17.33
N PHE A 49 -0.59 -13.38 -17.71
CA PHE A 49 -0.04 -14.00 -18.94
C PHE A 49 0.11 -15.49 -18.76
N GLU A 50 -0.36 -16.25 -19.74
CA GLU A 50 -0.40 -17.73 -19.73
C GLU A 50 0.97 -18.34 -19.39
N ASN A 51 2.05 -17.81 -19.93
CA ASN A 51 3.41 -18.30 -19.68
C ASN A 51 3.94 -18.00 -18.26
N LEU A 52 3.40 -17.00 -17.59
CA LEU A 52 3.80 -16.60 -16.24
C LEU A 52 2.84 -17.12 -15.16
N LEU A 53 1.65 -17.55 -15.54
CA LEU A 53 0.63 -18.04 -14.63
C LEU A 53 1.14 -19.20 -13.75
N PRO A 54 1.87 -20.22 -14.26
CA PRO A 54 2.40 -21.29 -13.42
C PRO A 54 3.45 -20.82 -12.40
N ILE A 55 4.11 -19.70 -12.67
CA ILE A 55 5.15 -19.14 -11.78
C ILE A 55 4.55 -18.15 -10.80
N LEU A 56 3.68 -17.25 -11.26
CA LEU A 56 3.18 -16.13 -10.47
C LEU A 56 1.77 -16.33 -9.92
N GLY A 57 0.91 -17.03 -10.67
CA GLY A 57 -0.52 -17.11 -10.36
C GLY A 57 -0.89 -18.04 -9.20
N ILE A 58 -0.02 -19.00 -8.85
CA ILE A 58 -0.25 -19.99 -7.80
C ILE A 58 0.68 -19.83 -6.59
N THR A 59 1.45 -18.75 -6.55
CA THR A 59 2.47 -18.50 -5.52
C THR A 59 2.09 -17.32 -4.63
N ASN A 60 2.97 -17.00 -3.69
CA ASN A 60 2.83 -15.81 -2.84
C ASN A 60 2.80 -14.49 -3.61
N PHE A 61 3.04 -14.49 -4.93
CA PHE A 61 2.86 -13.31 -5.77
C PHE A 61 1.41 -12.81 -5.77
N VAL A 62 0.43 -13.69 -5.58
CA VAL A 62 -0.98 -13.30 -5.39
C VAL A 62 -1.15 -12.38 -4.17
N ASN A 63 -0.35 -12.58 -3.13
CA ASN A 63 -0.35 -11.70 -1.95
C ASN A 63 0.10 -10.28 -2.28
N VAL A 64 1.01 -10.09 -3.25
CA VAL A 64 1.42 -8.75 -3.73
C VAL A 64 0.22 -7.98 -4.23
N ILE A 65 -0.61 -8.66 -5.04
CA ILE A 65 -1.82 -8.07 -5.63
C ILE A 65 -2.82 -7.74 -4.52
N THR A 66 -3.08 -8.67 -3.61
CA THR A 66 -4.03 -8.50 -2.51
C THR A 66 -3.59 -7.38 -1.57
N TYR A 67 -2.35 -7.41 -1.08
CA TYR A 67 -1.84 -6.38 -0.17
C TYR A 67 -1.71 -5.02 -0.85
N GLY A 68 -1.36 -4.98 -2.13
CA GLY A 68 -1.27 -3.74 -2.88
C GLY A 68 -2.63 -3.09 -3.11
N LEU A 69 -3.65 -3.86 -3.49
CA LEU A 69 -5.02 -3.34 -3.67
C LEU A 69 -5.64 -2.90 -2.34
N ILE A 70 -5.59 -3.76 -1.31
CA ILE A 70 -6.10 -3.41 0.02
C ILE A 70 -5.32 -2.22 0.58
N GLY A 71 -3.98 -2.24 0.46
CA GLY A 71 -3.12 -1.15 0.92
C GLY A 71 -3.45 0.18 0.28
N SER A 72 -3.69 0.20 -1.03
CA SER A 72 -4.07 1.42 -1.73
C SER A 72 -5.41 1.97 -1.22
N LEU A 73 -6.41 1.12 -0.99
CA LEU A 73 -7.70 1.53 -0.43
C LEU A 73 -7.56 2.06 1.00
N VAL A 74 -6.79 1.38 1.85
CA VAL A 74 -6.53 1.82 3.23
C VAL A 74 -5.85 3.19 3.24
N LEU A 75 -4.81 3.38 2.43
CA LEU A 75 -4.09 4.65 2.35
C LEU A 75 -4.97 5.79 1.82
N ALA A 76 -5.81 5.51 0.81
CA ALA A 76 -6.78 6.48 0.32
C ALA A 76 -7.80 6.86 1.39
N THR A 77 -8.29 5.88 2.16
CA THR A 77 -9.25 6.11 3.26
C THR A 77 -8.62 6.93 4.39
N ILE A 78 -7.37 6.63 4.75
CA ILE A 78 -6.63 7.41 5.75
C ILE A 78 -6.43 8.85 5.26
N SER A 79 -5.98 9.03 4.03
CA SER A 79 -5.83 10.36 3.42
C SER A 79 -7.15 11.14 3.44
N LEU A 80 -8.24 10.51 3.02
CA LEU A 80 -9.57 11.10 3.00
C LEU A 80 -10.06 11.47 4.41
N SER A 81 -9.74 10.67 5.43
CA SER A 81 -10.12 10.96 6.81
C SER A 81 -9.47 12.24 7.33
N TYR A 82 -8.21 12.48 7.02
CA TYR A 82 -7.51 13.73 7.38
C TYR A 82 -8.11 14.95 6.69
N TYR A 83 -8.67 14.79 5.50
CA TYR A 83 -9.39 15.86 4.81
C TYR A 83 -10.80 16.08 5.37
N LEU A 84 -11.50 15.02 5.77
CA LEU A 84 -12.89 15.09 6.23
C LEU A 84 -13.01 15.51 7.70
N ILE A 85 -12.08 15.11 8.57
CA ILE A 85 -12.15 15.43 10.00
C ILE A 85 -12.28 16.92 10.26
N PRO A 86 -11.47 17.82 9.69
CA PRO A 86 -11.62 19.26 9.86
C PRO A 86 -13.01 19.75 9.41
N LYS A 87 -13.50 19.24 8.29
CA LYS A 87 -14.79 19.68 7.72
C LYS A 87 -16.00 19.21 8.52
N LEU A 88 -15.94 18.01 9.10
CA LEU A 88 -17.05 17.43 9.87
C LEU A 88 -17.10 17.92 11.30
N TYR A 89 -15.95 18.10 11.92
CA TYR A 89 -15.85 18.44 13.35
C TYR A 89 -15.47 19.92 13.60
N GLY A 90 -15.18 20.69 12.55
CA GLY A 90 -14.72 22.07 12.69
C GLY A 90 -13.43 22.20 13.51
N ARG A 91 -12.57 21.21 13.43
CA ARG A 91 -11.31 21.16 14.20
C ARG A 91 -10.15 20.87 13.27
N GLU A 92 -9.10 21.67 13.38
CA GLU A 92 -7.89 21.45 12.61
C GLU A 92 -7.18 20.18 13.07
N VAL A 93 -6.79 19.38 12.10
CA VAL A 93 -5.79 18.35 12.31
C VAL A 93 -4.44 19.07 12.23
N ASN A 94 -3.86 19.40 13.38
CA ASN A 94 -2.52 19.98 13.40
C ASN A 94 -1.53 18.96 12.87
N TYR A 95 -0.94 19.25 11.69
CA TYR A 95 0.14 18.47 11.10
C TYR A 95 1.35 18.50 12.03
N SER A 96 1.37 17.57 12.95
CA SER A 96 2.44 17.40 13.91
C SER A 96 3.46 16.40 13.36
N ARG A 97 4.67 16.37 13.93
CA ARG A 97 5.68 15.34 13.64
C ARG A 97 5.12 13.90 13.74
N LEU A 98 4.07 13.72 14.56
CA LEU A 98 3.41 12.42 14.71
C LEU A 98 2.74 11.96 13.41
N GLU A 99 2.14 12.88 12.66
CA GLU A 99 1.47 12.59 11.39
C GLU A 99 2.48 12.27 10.30
N ASP A 100 3.58 13.02 10.23
CA ASP A 100 4.66 12.73 9.30
C ASP A 100 5.24 11.33 9.53
N ILE A 101 5.48 10.96 10.79
CA ILE A 101 5.95 9.63 11.17
C ILE A 101 4.92 8.56 10.79
N THR A 102 3.65 8.83 11.01
CA THR A 102 2.53 7.93 10.66
C THR A 102 2.47 7.70 9.15
N PHE A 103 2.49 8.77 8.36
CA PHE A 103 2.46 8.69 6.90
C PHE A 103 3.69 8.01 6.33
N PHE A 104 4.87 8.34 6.85
CA PHE A 104 6.10 7.65 6.47
C PHE A 104 6.05 6.17 6.83
N GLY A 105 5.58 5.83 8.03
CA GLY A 105 5.44 4.46 8.49
C GLY A 105 4.52 3.63 7.58
N PHE A 106 3.38 4.16 7.18
CA PHE A 106 2.49 3.49 6.23
C PHE A 106 3.15 3.30 4.86
N LYS A 107 3.74 4.36 4.29
CA LYS A 107 4.38 4.29 2.97
C LYS A 107 5.49 3.25 2.92
N ILE A 108 6.39 3.29 3.91
CA ILE A 108 7.52 2.37 3.95
C ILE A 108 7.06 0.93 4.18
N SER A 109 6.07 0.71 5.04
CA SER A 109 5.54 -0.63 5.31
C SER A 109 4.91 -1.24 4.08
N TYR A 110 4.05 -0.53 3.36
CA TYR A 110 3.44 -1.05 2.13
C TYR A 110 4.45 -1.25 1.00
N LEU A 111 5.44 -0.36 0.86
CA LEU A 111 6.51 -0.53 -0.11
C LEU A 111 7.33 -1.79 0.18
N LEU A 112 7.73 -1.99 1.43
CA LEU A 112 8.47 -3.17 1.86
C LEU A 112 7.65 -4.46 1.69
N LEU A 113 6.34 -4.44 2.01
CA LEU A 113 5.44 -5.58 1.76
C LEU A 113 5.41 -5.93 0.28
N LEU A 114 5.26 -4.93 -0.59
CA LEU A 114 5.22 -5.13 -2.04
C LEU A 114 6.54 -5.76 -2.53
N ILE A 115 7.68 -5.23 -2.12
CA ILE A 115 9.00 -5.73 -2.53
C ILE A 115 9.21 -7.15 -2.00
N ASN A 116 9.01 -7.38 -0.70
CA ASN A 116 9.29 -8.68 -0.08
C ASN A 116 8.39 -9.78 -0.63
N ASN A 117 7.09 -9.52 -0.81
CA ASN A 117 6.17 -10.51 -1.39
C ASN A 117 6.43 -10.74 -2.89
N THR A 118 6.92 -9.72 -3.63
CA THR A 118 7.35 -9.91 -5.02
C THR A 118 8.53 -10.87 -5.09
N VAL A 119 9.57 -10.64 -4.28
CA VAL A 119 10.74 -11.52 -4.22
C VAL A 119 10.34 -12.94 -3.79
N LEU A 120 9.53 -13.05 -2.74
CA LEU A 120 9.02 -14.31 -2.24
C LEU A 120 8.18 -15.06 -3.30
N GLY A 121 7.28 -14.35 -3.99
CA GLY A 121 6.42 -14.93 -5.01
C GLY A 121 7.19 -15.45 -6.21
N VAL A 122 8.14 -14.67 -6.71
CA VAL A 122 9.00 -15.08 -7.84
C VAL A 122 9.89 -16.26 -7.46
N ASN A 123 10.57 -16.20 -6.31
CA ASN A 123 11.45 -17.28 -5.87
C ASN A 123 10.69 -18.59 -5.62
N SER A 124 9.53 -18.51 -4.97
CA SER A 124 8.71 -19.69 -4.73
C SER A 124 8.16 -20.30 -6.05
N GLY A 125 7.79 -19.45 -7.00
CA GLY A 125 7.32 -19.90 -8.31
C GLY A 125 8.38 -20.61 -9.14
N TYR A 126 9.58 -20.05 -9.19
CA TYR A 126 10.70 -20.70 -9.87
C TYR A 126 11.10 -22.03 -9.20
N SER A 127 11.16 -22.06 -7.88
CA SER A 127 11.49 -23.29 -7.15
C SER A 127 10.43 -24.37 -7.34
N TRP A 128 9.16 -23.99 -7.35
CA TRP A 128 8.06 -24.91 -7.62
C TRP A 128 8.12 -25.49 -9.05
N ASN A 129 8.34 -24.61 -10.04
CA ASN A 129 8.42 -25.04 -11.44
C ASN A 129 9.64 -25.93 -11.70
N ALA A 130 10.79 -25.63 -11.11
CA ALA A 130 11.98 -26.44 -11.19
C ALA A 130 11.78 -27.83 -10.57
N GLY A 131 11.11 -27.91 -9.41
CA GLY A 131 10.77 -29.18 -8.77
C GLY A 131 9.78 -30.03 -9.59
N ALA A 132 8.78 -29.41 -10.18
CA ALA A 132 7.80 -30.08 -11.03
C ALA A 132 8.46 -30.64 -12.32
N ASN A 133 9.36 -29.90 -12.94
CA ASN A 133 10.07 -30.33 -14.15
C ASN A 133 11.15 -31.37 -13.90
N ALA A 134 11.70 -31.45 -12.69
CA ALA A 134 12.70 -32.46 -12.34
C ALA A 134 12.12 -33.85 -12.11
N GLY A 135 10.81 -34.04 -12.29
CA GLY A 135 10.15 -35.35 -12.13
C GLY A 135 10.23 -35.92 -10.72
N SER A 136 10.57 -35.08 -9.74
CA SER A 136 10.64 -35.51 -8.34
C SER A 136 9.23 -35.62 -7.77
N PRO A 137 8.72 -36.82 -7.47
CA PRO A 137 7.38 -36.99 -6.93
C PRO A 137 7.26 -36.53 -5.47
N THR A 138 8.33 -36.08 -4.88
CA THR A 138 8.38 -35.70 -3.47
C THR A 138 8.35 -34.18 -3.29
N ILE A 139 7.13 -33.66 -3.24
CA ILE A 139 6.85 -32.31 -2.69
C ILE A 139 7.53 -32.14 -1.30
N TYR A 140 7.92 -33.22 -0.66
CA TYR A 140 8.55 -33.29 0.65
C TYR A 140 10.03 -33.75 0.61
N GLY A 141 10.68 -33.80 -0.56
CA GLY A 141 12.09 -34.14 -0.69
C GLY A 141 13.05 -32.97 -0.38
N GLU A 142 14.34 -33.17 -0.66
CA GLU A 142 15.39 -32.17 -0.42
C GLU A 142 15.09 -30.79 -1.01
N GLY A 143 14.36 -30.73 -2.15
CA GLY A 143 13.90 -29.50 -2.78
C GLY A 143 12.96 -28.67 -1.89
N TYR A 144 12.12 -29.30 -1.07
CA TYR A 144 11.27 -28.57 -0.13
C TYR A 144 12.07 -27.88 0.97
N GLY A 145 13.14 -28.50 1.46
CA GLY A 145 14.00 -27.89 2.45
C GLY A 145 14.66 -26.59 1.96
N ILE A 146 15.11 -26.57 0.71
CA ILE A 146 15.68 -25.37 0.09
C ILE A 146 14.61 -24.27 -0.09
N VAL A 147 13.45 -24.64 -0.62
CA VAL A 147 12.33 -23.70 -0.77
C VAL A 147 11.90 -23.17 0.59
N TRP A 148 11.76 -24.02 1.60
CA TRP A 148 11.39 -23.61 2.96
C TRP A 148 12.40 -22.66 3.59
N SER A 149 13.70 -22.90 3.43
CA SER A 149 14.73 -22.01 3.97
C SER A 149 14.67 -20.60 3.35
N LEU A 150 14.41 -20.51 2.05
CA LEU A 150 14.23 -19.24 1.34
C LEU A 150 12.94 -18.52 1.76
N ILE A 151 11.86 -19.28 1.92
CA ILE A 151 10.55 -18.76 2.27
C ILE A 151 10.48 -18.32 3.74
N SER A 152 11.08 -19.08 4.67
CA SER A 152 11.02 -18.80 6.10
C SER A 152 11.63 -17.45 6.46
N PHE A 153 12.74 -17.06 5.84
CA PHE A 153 13.31 -15.73 6.01
C PHE A 153 12.33 -14.62 5.61
N ASN A 154 11.71 -14.76 4.43
CA ASN A 154 10.75 -13.76 3.95
C ASN A 154 9.48 -13.68 4.82
N PHE A 155 9.03 -14.79 5.42
CA PHE A 155 7.95 -14.74 6.40
C PHE A 155 8.33 -13.97 7.66
N SER A 156 9.54 -14.13 8.17
CA SER A 156 10.05 -13.35 9.31
C SER A 156 10.10 -11.85 8.96
N VAL A 157 10.55 -11.51 7.75
CA VAL A 157 10.55 -10.12 7.25
C VAL A 157 9.12 -9.58 7.15
N ASN A 158 8.18 -10.35 6.60
CA ASN A 158 6.77 -9.95 6.54
C ASN A 158 6.18 -9.71 7.93
N THR A 159 6.52 -10.52 8.92
CA THR A 159 6.06 -10.33 10.30
C THR A 159 6.56 -9.00 10.85
N PHE A 160 7.84 -8.68 10.65
CA PHE A 160 8.41 -7.40 11.08
C PHE A 160 7.74 -6.21 10.40
N ILE A 161 7.52 -6.28 9.07
CA ILE A 161 6.84 -5.21 8.32
C ILE A 161 5.38 -5.05 8.79
N SER A 162 4.70 -6.16 9.11
CA SER A 162 3.34 -6.12 9.64
C SER A 162 3.27 -5.44 11.01
N LEU A 163 4.29 -5.61 11.86
CA LEU A 163 4.39 -4.88 13.13
C LEU A 163 4.61 -3.38 12.91
N LEU A 164 5.40 -2.98 11.92
CA LEU A 164 5.55 -1.57 11.55
C LEU A 164 4.22 -0.97 11.05
N LEU A 165 3.49 -1.72 10.23
CA LEU A 165 2.18 -1.32 9.75
C LEU A 165 1.17 -1.16 10.89
N LEU A 166 1.15 -2.11 11.82
CA LEU A 166 0.32 -2.05 13.03
C LEU A 166 0.66 -0.83 13.89
N GLY A 167 1.96 -0.56 14.11
CA GLY A 167 2.44 0.63 14.82
C GLY A 167 1.96 1.93 14.15
N SER A 168 2.06 2.02 12.82
CA SER A 168 1.55 3.17 12.06
C SER A 168 0.03 3.33 12.22
N GLY A 169 -0.71 2.21 12.27
CA GLY A 169 -2.15 2.21 12.55
C GLY A 169 -2.50 2.74 13.92
N PHE A 170 -1.76 2.38 14.96
CA PHE A 170 -1.94 2.94 16.31
C PHE A 170 -1.63 4.43 16.36
N LEU A 171 -0.56 4.89 15.72
CA LEU A 171 -0.22 6.32 15.63
C LEU A 171 -1.32 7.10 14.91
N TYR A 172 -1.88 6.53 13.83
CA TYR A 172 -3.03 7.10 13.14
C TYR A 172 -4.24 7.27 14.06
N LEU A 173 -4.61 6.23 14.81
CA LEU A 173 -5.72 6.29 15.75
C LEU A 173 -5.51 7.38 16.82
N ILE A 174 -4.28 7.48 17.36
CA ILE A 174 -3.92 8.52 18.32
C ILE A 174 -4.07 9.91 17.70
N SER A 175 -3.60 10.10 16.47
CA SER A 175 -3.71 11.38 15.74
C SER A 175 -5.17 11.78 15.54
N VAL A 176 -6.02 10.86 15.10
CA VAL A 176 -7.46 11.11 14.90
C VAL A 176 -8.16 11.44 16.21
N LEU A 177 -7.94 10.64 17.25
CA LEU A 177 -8.54 10.88 18.57
C LEU A 177 -8.11 12.23 19.14
N ARG A 178 -6.84 12.59 18.99
CA ARG A 178 -6.33 13.88 19.42
C ARG A 178 -6.94 15.03 18.64
N ALA A 179 -7.08 14.91 17.32
CA ALA A 179 -7.73 15.93 16.49
C ALA A 179 -9.18 16.16 16.94
N ILE A 180 -9.94 15.10 17.18
CA ILE A 180 -11.34 15.19 17.61
C ILE A 180 -11.47 15.75 19.05
N SER A 181 -10.57 15.37 19.96
CA SER A 181 -10.69 15.74 21.38
C SER A 181 -10.12 17.11 21.71
N SER A 182 -9.01 17.51 21.11
CA SER A 182 -8.22 18.69 21.47
C SER A 182 -7.76 19.56 20.30
N GLY A 183 -8.25 19.28 19.08
CA GLY A 183 -7.95 20.13 17.91
C GLY A 183 -8.46 21.56 18.11
N SER A 184 -7.71 22.55 17.58
CA SER A 184 -8.15 23.95 17.54
C SER A 184 -9.46 24.06 16.75
N ILE A 185 -10.38 24.88 17.23
CA ILE A 185 -11.66 25.13 16.54
C ILE A 185 -11.35 26.03 15.34
N THR A 186 -11.58 25.54 14.14
CA THR A 186 -11.55 26.38 12.93
C THR A 186 -12.81 27.21 12.89
N THR A 187 -12.70 28.52 12.89
CA THR A 187 -13.85 29.40 12.68
C THR A 187 -14.33 29.23 11.24
N VAL A 188 -15.66 29.21 11.05
CA VAL A 188 -16.28 29.03 9.72
C VAL A 188 -15.78 30.07 8.71
N GLU A 189 -15.35 31.25 9.17
CA GLU A 189 -14.77 32.30 8.34
C GLU A 189 -13.43 31.90 7.71
N GLU A 190 -12.54 31.21 8.42
CA GLU A 190 -11.26 30.72 7.87
C GLU A 190 -11.44 29.63 6.82
N MET A 191 -12.48 28.80 6.94
CA MET A 191 -12.80 27.78 5.93
C MET A 191 -13.30 28.35 4.61
N VAL A 192 -13.92 29.53 4.62
CA VAL A 192 -14.45 30.18 3.41
C VAL A 192 -13.33 30.91 2.65
N TYR A 193 -12.38 31.53 3.37
CA TYR A 193 -11.30 32.30 2.76
C TYR A 193 -10.07 31.48 2.33
N SER A 194 -9.97 30.22 2.76
CA SER A 194 -8.89 29.33 2.27
C SER A 194 -9.18 28.70 0.90
N ASN A 195 -10.31 29.04 0.28
CA ASN A 195 -10.72 28.52 -1.05
C ASN A 195 -10.70 29.60 -2.16
N ASP A 196 -10.24 30.80 -1.88
CA ASP A 196 -9.97 31.87 -2.86
C ASP A 196 -8.47 31.94 -3.15
#